data_ffadd032a6ac143809e846c607fd97db
#
_entry.id   ffadd032a6ac143809e846c607fd97db
#
_cell.length_a   1.000
_cell.length_b   1.000
_cell.length_c   1.000
_cell.angle_alpha   90.00
_cell.angle_beta   90.00
_cell.angle_gamma   90.00
#
_symmetry.space_group_name_H-M   'P 1'
#
loop_
_entity.id
_entity.type
_entity.pdbx_description
1 polymer ?
#
loop_
_entity_poly.entity_id
_entity_poly.type
_entity_poly.pdbx_seq_one_letter_code
_entity_poly.pdbx_strand_id
1 'polypeptide(L)'
;MRVVVVVAHPDPDSFNHAIASTAIASLTRAGHDITVLDLYAEEFRAAMSHDEQLAYHGDRPLLDPMAERHAGIIKRAEALVFVYPTWWSTVPAILKGWLERVLVPGVGFVFDEHQRVRRGLTDVRRVVGISTYRSTRLYVKVLNDNGRRTLMRALRLNTALVTRRSWLALYKVDNCSLAQRQAFLKRVDQKMRAL
;
A
#
# COMPACT_ATOMS: atom_id res chain seq x y z
N MET A 1 -6.33 -15.64 5.73
CA MET A 1 -6.81 -14.23 5.56
C MET A 1 -6.76 -13.87 4.09
N ARG A 2 -7.65 -12.98 3.65
CA ARG A 2 -7.57 -12.34 2.34
C ARG A 2 -6.57 -11.17 2.42
N VAL A 3 -5.44 -11.33 1.75
CA VAL A 3 -4.33 -10.37 1.79
C VAL A 3 -4.19 -9.71 0.42
N VAL A 4 -4.21 -8.39 0.37
CA VAL A 4 -3.93 -7.64 -0.85
C VAL A 4 -2.51 -7.08 -0.78
N VAL A 5 -1.70 -7.42 -1.78
CA VAL A 5 -0.33 -6.93 -1.95
C VAL A 5 -0.32 -5.89 -3.08
N VAL A 6 -0.07 -4.64 -2.72
CA VAL A 6 0.02 -3.53 -3.68
C VAL A 6 1.49 -3.27 -3.98
N VAL A 7 1.88 -3.38 -5.24
CA VAL A 7 3.24 -3.18 -5.73
C VAL A 7 3.31 -1.91 -6.58
N ALA A 8 4.31 -1.07 -6.35
CA ALA A 8 4.46 0.18 -7.10
C ALA A 8 5.94 0.42 -7.50
N HIS A 9 6.41 -0.30 -8.51
CA HIS A 9 7.72 -0.09 -9.13
C HIS A 9 7.65 -0.40 -10.63
N PRO A 10 8.17 0.49 -11.53
CA PRO A 10 8.05 0.30 -12.98
C PRO A 10 8.96 -0.79 -13.55
N ASP A 11 10.07 -1.11 -12.88
CA ASP A 11 11.04 -2.10 -13.33
C ASP A 11 10.74 -3.45 -12.66
N PRO A 12 10.34 -4.49 -13.44
CA PRO A 12 10.04 -5.82 -12.91
C PRO A 12 11.28 -6.54 -12.33
N ASP A 13 12.47 -6.16 -12.73
CA ASP A 13 13.74 -6.73 -12.22
C ASP A 13 14.27 -6.00 -10.99
N SER A 14 13.53 -5.01 -10.49
CA SER A 14 13.92 -4.22 -9.33
C SER A 14 13.97 -5.02 -8.03
N PHE A 15 14.76 -4.52 -7.08
CA PHE A 15 14.77 -5.10 -5.72
C PHE A 15 13.40 -5.00 -5.02
N ASN A 16 12.55 -4.04 -5.39
CA ASN A 16 11.17 -3.97 -4.90
C ASN A 16 10.33 -5.15 -5.37
N HIS A 17 10.49 -5.61 -6.62
CA HIS A 17 9.83 -6.83 -7.10
C HIS A 17 10.38 -8.09 -6.42
N ALA A 18 11.69 -8.16 -6.13
CA ALA A 18 12.24 -9.25 -5.33
C ALA A 18 11.65 -9.27 -3.90
N ILE A 19 11.42 -8.11 -3.29
CA ILE A 19 10.72 -7.97 -2.02
C ILE A 19 9.26 -8.43 -2.14
N ALA A 20 8.53 -7.98 -3.16
CA ALA A 20 7.14 -8.37 -3.41
C ALA A 20 7.00 -9.89 -3.61
N SER A 21 7.86 -10.48 -4.45
CA SER A 21 7.90 -11.93 -4.68
C SER A 21 8.17 -12.72 -3.40
N THR A 22 9.11 -12.25 -2.57
CA THR A 22 9.38 -12.85 -1.25
C THR A 22 8.17 -12.76 -0.33
N ALA A 23 7.51 -11.60 -0.29
CA ALA A 23 6.32 -11.40 0.54
C ALA A 23 5.17 -12.31 0.09
N ILE A 24 4.87 -12.35 -1.21
CA ILE A 24 3.83 -13.19 -1.80
C ILE A 24 4.09 -14.66 -1.49
N ALA A 25 5.31 -15.17 -1.80
CA ALA A 25 5.66 -16.57 -1.54
C ALA A 25 5.54 -16.94 -0.06
N SER A 26 5.89 -16.03 0.84
CA SER A 26 5.80 -16.27 2.30
C SER A 26 4.37 -16.31 2.80
N LEU A 27 3.52 -15.40 2.30
CA LEU A 27 2.09 -15.35 2.61
C LEU A 27 1.36 -16.60 2.06
N THR A 28 1.70 -17.04 0.83
CA THR A 28 1.15 -18.26 0.23
C THR A 28 1.49 -19.49 1.08
N ARG A 29 2.78 -19.62 1.49
CA ARG A 29 3.19 -20.72 2.38
C ARG A 29 2.51 -20.68 3.75
N ALA A 30 2.11 -19.51 4.23
CA ALA A 30 1.34 -19.35 5.46
C ALA A 30 -0.17 -19.61 5.28
N GLY A 31 -0.62 -20.02 4.09
CA GLY A 31 -2.01 -20.37 3.81
C GLY A 31 -2.96 -19.18 3.67
N HIS A 32 -2.45 -18.01 3.28
CA HIS A 32 -3.28 -16.84 3.01
C HIS A 32 -3.80 -16.85 1.56
N ASP A 33 -4.99 -16.30 1.36
CA ASP A 33 -5.56 -15.99 0.03
C ASP A 33 -5.04 -14.63 -0.42
N ILE A 34 -4.31 -14.59 -1.55
CA ILE A 34 -3.53 -13.41 -1.97
C ILE A 34 -4.06 -12.87 -3.28
N THR A 35 -4.32 -11.57 -3.29
CA THR A 35 -4.52 -10.79 -4.50
C THR A 35 -3.36 -9.80 -4.65
N VAL A 36 -2.71 -9.79 -5.81
CA VAL A 36 -1.64 -8.84 -6.12
C VAL A 36 -2.20 -7.76 -7.03
N LEU A 37 -1.93 -6.50 -6.69
CA LEU A 37 -2.20 -5.32 -7.50
C LEU A 37 -0.85 -4.70 -7.85
N ASP A 38 -0.31 -5.05 -9.01
CA ASP A 38 0.89 -4.41 -9.54
C ASP A 38 0.48 -3.21 -10.37
N LEU A 39 0.61 -2.03 -9.78
CA LEU A 39 0.07 -0.80 -10.37
C LEU A 39 0.71 -0.42 -11.69
N TYR A 40 1.98 -0.76 -11.92
CA TYR A 40 2.66 -0.48 -13.18
C TYR A 40 2.34 -1.56 -14.23
N ALA A 41 2.35 -2.84 -13.86
CA ALA A 41 2.00 -3.91 -14.78
C ALA A 41 0.54 -3.83 -15.25
N GLU A 42 -0.36 -3.32 -14.40
CA GLU A 42 -1.76 -3.08 -14.73
C GLU A 42 -1.99 -1.71 -15.40
N GLU A 43 -0.94 -0.92 -15.65
CA GLU A 43 -1.02 0.41 -16.26
C GLU A 43 -2.00 1.35 -15.53
N PHE A 44 -2.04 1.28 -14.19
CA PHE A 44 -2.96 2.07 -13.40
C PHE A 44 -2.73 3.58 -13.63
N ARG A 45 -3.73 4.28 -14.11
CA ARG A 45 -3.66 5.72 -14.31
C ARG A 45 -3.67 6.45 -12.97
N ALA A 46 -2.57 7.14 -12.64
CA ALA A 46 -2.43 7.81 -11.34
C ALA A 46 -3.25 9.10 -11.22
N ALA A 47 -3.38 9.86 -12.31
CA ALA A 47 -4.04 11.15 -12.29
C ALA A 47 -5.58 10.99 -12.27
N MET A 48 -6.22 11.60 -11.29
CA MET A 48 -7.68 11.76 -11.25
C MET A 48 -8.13 12.66 -12.41
N SER A 49 -9.18 12.26 -13.13
CA SER A 49 -9.77 13.08 -14.18
C SER A 49 -10.69 14.17 -13.60
N HIS A 50 -11.05 15.13 -14.43
CA HIS A 50 -12.04 16.14 -14.07
C HIS A 50 -13.40 15.51 -13.69
N ASP A 51 -13.86 14.53 -14.47
CA ASP A 51 -15.13 13.85 -14.22
C ASP A 51 -15.11 13.05 -12.91
N GLU A 52 -13.98 12.34 -12.62
CA GLU A 52 -13.80 11.66 -11.34
C GLU A 52 -13.82 12.63 -10.16
N GLN A 53 -13.23 13.82 -10.31
CA GLN A 53 -13.26 14.85 -9.28
C GLN A 53 -14.68 15.38 -9.05
N LEU A 54 -15.46 15.62 -10.10
CA LEU A 54 -16.87 16.03 -9.98
C LEU A 54 -17.73 14.94 -9.33
N ALA A 55 -17.49 13.67 -9.67
CA ALA A 55 -18.23 12.54 -9.11
C ALA A 55 -17.82 12.16 -7.69
N TYR A 56 -16.70 12.70 -7.17
CA TYR A 56 -16.04 12.22 -5.93
C TYR A 56 -16.98 12.20 -4.70
N HIS A 57 -17.90 13.14 -4.57
CA HIS A 57 -18.90 13.22 -3.49
C HIS A 57 -20.31 12.80 -3.92
N GLY A 58 -20.46 12.32 -5.16
CA GLY A 58 -21.73 11.85 -5.69
C GLY A 58 -22.03 10.40 -5.31
N ASP A 59 -23.16 9.91 -5.81
CA ASP A 59 -23.62 8.54 -5.56
C ASP A 59 -22.70 7.47 -6.20
N ARG A 60 -21.96 7.85 -7.23
CA ARG A 60 -21.08 6.95 -8.00
C ARG A 60 -19.67 7.55 -8.16
N PRO A 61 -18.84 7.52 -7.09
CA PRO A 61 -17.53 8.16 -7.09
C PRO A 61 -16.45 7.41 -7.89
N LEU A 62 -16.70 6.14 -8.26
CA LEU A 62 -15.78 5.29 -9.03
C LEU A 62 -16.26 5.24 -10.49
N LEU A 63 -15.65 6.05 -11.36
CA LEU A 63 -15.95 6.07 -12.80
C LEU A 63 -15.01 5.19 -13.62
N ASP A 64 -13.79 4.98 -13.15
CA ASP A 64 -12.79 4.14 -13.82
C ASP A 64 -13.00 2.67 -13.43
N PRO A 65 -13.21 1.75 -14.41
CA PRO A 65 -13.44 0.33 -14.14
C PRO A 65 -12.30 -0.35 -13.36
N MET A 66 -11.06 0.08 -13.57
CA MET A 66 -9.90 -0.48 -12.85
C MET A 66 -9.90 -0.01 -11.39
N ALA A 67 -10.18 1.28 -11.13
CA ALA A 67 -10.30 1.79 -9.78
C ALA A 67 -11.48 1.12 -9.05
N GLU A 68 -12.61 0.89 -9.71
CA GLU A 68 -13.77 0.18 -9.17
C GLU A 68 -13.43 -1.29 -8.83
N ARG A 69 -12.74 -2.00 -9.72
CA ARG A 69 -12.26 -3.36 -9.47
C ARG A 69 -11.33 -3.41 -8.25
N HIS A 70 -10.35 -2.50 -8.15
CA HIS A 70 -9.44 -2.43 -7.01
C HIS A 70 -10.19 -2.10 -5.71
N ALA A 71 -11.15 -1.18 -5.75
CA ALA A 71 -12.00 -0.85 -4.61
C ALA A 71 -12.78 -2.08 -4.11
N GLY A 72 -13.37 -2.86 -5.02
CA GLY A 72 -14.04 -4.12 -4.69
C GLY A 72 -13.11 -5.15 -4.05
N ILE A 73 -11.85 -5.22 -4.48
CA ILE A 73 -10.83 -6.11 -3.92
C ILE A 73 -10.48 -5.68 -2.48
N ILE A 74 -10.14 -4.40 -2.28
CA ILE A 74 -9.69 -3.93 -0.95
C ILE A 74 -10.80 -3.89 0.09
N LYS A 75 -12.06 -3.71 -0.31
CA LYS A 75 -13.22 -3.78 0.61
C LYS A 75 -13.36 -5.17 1.25
N ARG A 76 -12.89 -6.22 0.58
CA ARG A 76 -12.92 -7.60 1.10
C ARG A 76 -11.63 -8.01 1.78
N ALA A 77 -10.60 -7.16 1.78
CA ALA A 77 -9.30 -7.46 2.36
C ALA A 77 -9.34 -7.49 3.89
N GLU A 78 -8.56 -8.39 4.49
CA GLU A 78 -8.31 -8.47 5.93
C GLU A 78 -6.91 -7.94 6.28
N ALA A 79 -6.02 -7.91 5.27
CA ALA A 79 -4.68 -7.33 5.38
C ALA A 79 -4.28 -6.61 4.10
N LEU A 80 -3.54 -5.50 4.24
CA LEU A 80 -2.94 -4.75 3.14
C LEU A 80 -1.43 -4.74 3.31
N VAL A 81 -0.72 -5.11 2.25
CA VAL A 81 0.75 -5.08 2.17
C VAL A 81 1.15 -4.15 1.03
N PHE A 82 1.94 -3.13 1.31
CA PHE A 82 2.43 -2.18 0.31
C PHE A 82 3.93 -2.37 0.10
N VAL A 83 4.36 -2.54 -1.16
CA VAL A 83 5.78 -2.66 -1.54
C VAL A 83 6.10 -1.58 -2.57
N TYR A 84 6.98 -0.64 -2.19
CA TYR A 84 7.31 0.50 -3.05
C TYR A 84 8.64 1.16 -2.68
N PRO A 85 9.30 1.89 -3.60
CA PRO A 85 10.43 2.73 -3.30
C PRO A 85 9.96 4.07 -2.74
N THR A 86 10.69 4.64 -1.79
CA THR A 86 10.46 6.03 -1.39
C THR A 86 11.09 6.96 -2.44
N TRP A 87 10.26 7.70 -3.16
CA TRP A 87 10.65 8.72 -4.13
C TRP A 87 10.22 10.10 -3.65
N TRP A 88 11.11 11.06 -3.79
CA TRP A 88 10.84 12.44 -3.35
C TRP A 88 10.26 12.52 -1.93
N SER A 89 10.88 11.72 -1.03
CA SER A 89 10.53 11.62 0.42
C SER A 89 9.10 11.13 0.72
N THR A 90 8.39 10.53 -0.25
CA THR A 90 7.03 10.04 -0.08
C THR A 90 6.78 8.78 -0.92
N VAL A 91 5.53 8.38 -1.05
CA VAL A 91 5.11 7.29 -1.94
C VAL A 91 5.24 7.70 -3.41
N PRO A 92 5.50 6.76 -4.35
CA PRO A 92 5.49 7.04 -5.78
C PRO A 92 4.16 7.65 -6.26
N ALA A 93 4.20 8.47 -7.32
CA ALA A 93 3.01 9.13 -7.87
C ALA A 93 1.88 8.13 -8.18
N ILE A 94 2.20 6.98 -8.76
CA ILE A 94 1.21 5.95 -9.08
C ILE A 94 0.51 5.42 -7.82
N LEU A 95 1.24 5.20 -6.73
CA LEU A 95 0.66 4.74 -5.46
C LEU A 95 -0.15 5.87 -4.79
N LYS A 96 0.30 7.12 -4.91
CA LYS A 96 -0.47 8.26 -4.40
C LYS A 96 -1.80 8.41 -5.14
N GLY A 97 -1.77 8.35 -6.48
CA GLY A 97 -2.97 8.39 -7.30
C GLY A 97 -3.89 7.20 -7.04
N TRP A 98 -3.34 6.00 -6.81
CA TRP A 98 -4.12 4.84 -6.41
C TRP A 98 -4.87 5.09 -5.09
N LEU A 99 -4.20 5.64 -4.07
CA LEU A 99 -4.84 6.00 -2.81
C LEU A 99 -5.98 7.03 -3.00
N GLU A 100 -5.79 8.01 -3.88
CA GLU A 100 -6.78 9.06 -4.15
C GLU A 100 -7.99 8.54 -4.93
N ARG A 101 -7.77 7.68 -5.92
CA ARG A 101 -8.81 7.22 -6.84
C ARG A 101 -9.55 5.97 -6.38
N VAL A 102 -8.95 5.18 -5.48
CA VAL A 102 -9.55 3.94 -4.97
C VAL A 102 -10.16 4.12 -3.58
N LEU A 103 -9.53 4.93 -2.70
CA LEU A 103 -10.04 5.15 -1.33
C LEU A 103 -11.06 6.30 -1.24
N VAL A 104 -11.92 6.38 -2.22
CA VAL A 104 -13.01 7.37 -2.30
C VAL A 104 -14.10 7.14 -1.22
N PRO A 105 -15.08 8.07 -1.04
CA PRO A 105 -16.26 7.84 -0.23
C PRO A 105 -16.96 6.52 -0.59
N GLY A 106 -17.42 5.77 0.40
CA GLY A 106 -18.00 4.44 0.21
C GLY A 106 -16.99 3.29 0.13
N VAL A 107 -15.67 3.60 0.07
CA VAL A 107 -14.58 2.61 0.05
C VAL A 107 -13.62 2.84 1.22
N GLY A 108 -12.77 3.86 1.17
CA GLY A 108 -11.82 4.17 2.24
C GLY A 108 -12.52 4.66 3.51
N PHE A 109 -13.55 5.41 3.34
CA PHE A 109 -14.37 5.98 4.41
C PHE A 109 -15.83 6.11 3.98
N VAL A 110 -16.72 6.23 4.96
CA VAL A 110 -18.16 6.47 4.74
C VAL A 110 -18.61 7.67 5.58
N PHE A 111 -19.75 8.25 5.26
CA PHE A 111 -20.38 9.27 6.09
C PHE A 111 -21.54 8.66 6.88
N ASP A 112 -21.64 8.99 8.15
CA ASP A 112 -22.81 8.62 8.96
C ASP A 112 -23.99 9.59 8.69
N GLU A 113 -25.14 9.37 9.33
CA GLU A 113 -26.34 10.19 9.25
C GLU A 113 -26.12 11.67 9.64
N HIS A 114 -25.04 11.95 10.40
CA HIS A 114 -24.64 13.30 10.80
C HIS A 114 -23.48 13.85 9.95
N GLN A 115 -23.22 13.28 8.76
CA GLN A 115 -22.12 13.65 7.85
C GLN A 115 -20.72 13.55 8.46
N ARG A 116 -20.53 12.73 9.50
CA ARG A 116 -19.22 12.48 10.11
C ARG A 116 -18.53 11.32 9.42
N VAL A 117 -17.25 11.50 9.17
CA VAL A 117 -16.40 10.47 8.54
C VAL A 117 -16.28 9.24 9.44
N ARG A 118 -16.56 8.08 8.88
CA ARG A 118 -16.43 6.76 9.50
C ARG A 118 -15.51 5.88 8.66
N ARG A 119 -15.04 4.79 9.26
CA ARG A 119 -14.14 3.82 8.62
C ARG A 119 -14.86 3.05 7.52
N GLY A 120 -14.23 2.95 6.35
CA GLY A 120 -14.77 2.18 5.22
C GLY A 120 -14.21 0.76 5.14
N LEU A 121 -12.93 0.56 5.56
CA LEU A 121 -12.22 -0.72 5.48
C LEU A 121 -12.19 -1.43 6.84
N THR A 122 -13.36 -1.70 7.41
CA THR A 122 -13.53 -2.23 8.78
C THR A 122 -12.98 -3.64 8.96
N ASP A 123 -12.83 -4.43 7.90
CA ASP A 123 -12.28 -5.78 7.92
C ASP A 123 -10.75 -5.79 7.89
N VAL A 124 -10.11 -4.71 7.46
CA VAL A 124 -8.65 -4.61 7.41
C VAL A 124 -8.08 -4.45 8.82
N ARG A 125 -7.53 -5.54 9.34
CA ARG A 125 -6.94 -5.62 10.69
C ARG A 125 -5.42 -5.57 10.70
N ARG A 126 -4.77 -5.65 9.53
CA ARG A 126 -3.32 -5.60 9.38
C ARG A 126 -2.92 -4.72 8.21
N VAL A 127 -1.94 -3.86 8.44
CA VAL A 127 -1.32 -3.04 7.40
C VAL A 127 0.19 -3.16 7.52
N VAL A 128 0.84 -3.55 6.43
CA VAL A 128 2.29 -3.66 6.34
C VAL A 128 2.79 -2.76 5.23
N GLY A 129 3.74 -1.88 5.54
CA GLY A 129 4.48 -1.12 4.53
C GLY A 129 5.92 -1.63 4.45
N ILE A 130 6.39 -1.86 3.24
CA ILE A 130 7.76 -2.28 2.94
C ILE A 130 8.31 -1.29 1.92
N SER A 131 9.33 -0.52 2.32
CA SER A 131 9.86 0.51 1.44
C SER A 131 11.38 0.50 1.40
N THR A 132 11.93 0.82 0.24
CA THR A 132 13.35 1.07 0.02
C THR A 132 13.62 2.57 -0.04
N TYR A 133 14.75 2.98 0.52
CA TYR A 133 15.20 4.36 0.57
C TYR A 133 16.62 4.48 0.01
N ARG A 134 16.88 5.46 -0.84
CA ARG A 134 18.24 5.82 -1.26
C ARG A 134 19.03 6.49 -0.12
N SER A 135 18.32 7.24 0.71
CA SER A 135 18.89 8.05 1.79
C SER A 135 19.17 7.26 3.07
N THR A 136 19.93 7.87 3.98
CA THR A 136 20.17 7.33 5.33
C THR A 136 18.92 7.42 6.20
N ARG A 137 18.84 6.58 7.22
CA ARG A 137 17.75 6.61 8.20
C ARG A 137 17.63 7.98 8.90
N LEU A 138 18.75 8.62 9.20
CA LEU A 138 18.75 9.94 9.85
C LEU A 138 18.14 11.00 8.94
N TYR A 139 18.56 11.05 7.67
CA TYR A 139 18.01 11.98 6.68
C TYR A 139 16.49 11.80 6.51
N VAL A 140 16.03 10.56 6.36
CA VAL A 140 14.59 10.24 6.26
C VAL A 140 13.82 10.70 7.51
N LYS A 141 14.41 10.56 8.71
CA LYS A 141 13.80 11.03 9.96
C LYS A 141 13.67 12.56 9.97
N VAL A 142 14.69 13.30 9.53
CA VAL A 142 14.67 14.77 9.43
C VAL A 142 13.59 15.23 8.44
N LEU A 143 13.44 14.56 7.30
CA LEU A 143 12.38 14.82 6.32
C LEU A 143 11.00 14.28 6.70
N ASN A 144 10.83 13.80 7.94
CA ASN A 144 9.55 13.39 8.51
C ASN A 144 8.94 12.09 7.95
N ASP A 145 9.64 11.35 7.08
CA ASP A 145 9.20 10.05 6.52
C ASP A 145 7.72 10.06 6.06
N ASN A 146 7.40 10.98 5.15
CA ASN A 146 6.01 11.28 4.77
C ASN A 146 5.30 10.07 4.14
N GLY A 147 5.98 9.25 3.32
CA GLY A 147 5.39 8.05 2.73
C GLY A 147 4.92 7.06 3.80
N ARG A 148 5.75 6.77 4.80
CA ARG A 148 5.38 5.95 5.94
C ARG A 148 4.21 6.54 6.72
N ARG A 149 4.23 7.84 6.96
CA ARG A 149 3.16 8.53 7.72
C ARG A 149 1.83 8.49 6.98
N THR A 150 1.84 8.70 5.68
CA THR A 150 0.64 8.59 4.84
C THR A 150 0.01 7.21 4.99
N LEU A 151 0.77 6.13 4.77
CA LEU A 151 0.22 4.78 4.87
C LEU A 151 -0.13 4.38 6.30
N MET A 152 0.78 4.62 7.26
CA MET A 152 0.61 4.11 8.63
C MET A 152 -0.35 4.94 9.49
N ARG A 153 -0.56 6.22 9.17
CA ARG A 153 -1.46 7.10 9.94
C ARG A 153 -2.79 7.30 9.26
N ALA A 154 -2.79 7.70 7.96
CA ALA A 154 -4.03 7.95 7.25
C ALA A 154 -4.88 6.67 7.11
N LEU A 155 -4.29 5.55 6.68
CA LEU A 155 -5.02 4.28 6.60
C LEU A 155 -5.57 3.80 7.95
N ARG A 156 -4.92 4.12 9.06
CA ARG A 156 -5.46 3.77 10.39
C ARG A 156 -6.86 4.35 10.63
N LEU A 157 -7.12 5.53 10.09
CA LEU A 157 -8.42 6.19 10.26
C LEU A 157 -9.52 5.50 9.44
N ASN A 158 -9.13 4.75 8.41
CA ASN A 158 -10.03 4.08 7.47
C ASN A 158 -10.17 2.57 7.71
N THR A 159 -9.26 1.96 8.47
CA THR A 159 -9.22 0.51 8.75
C THR A 159 -9.84 0.17 10.11
N ALA A 160 -9.89 -1.12 10.47
CA ALA A 160 -10.45 -1.60 11.74
C ALA A 160 -9.98 -0.79 12.96
N LEU A 161 -10.78 -0.73 14.01
CA LEU A 161 -10.48 0.03 15.23
C LEU A 161 -9.12 -0.37 15.83
N VAL A 162 -8.84 -1.69 15.86
CA VAL A 162 -7.58 -2.26 16.31
C VAL A 162 -6.83 -2.85 15.13
N THR A 163 -6.19 -1.98 14.32
CA THR A 163 -5.36 -2.42 13.19
C THR A 163 -3.89 -2.50 13.61
N ARG A 164 -3.30 -3.71 13.49
CA ARG A 164 -1.86 -3.91 13.69
C ARG A 164 -1.10 -3.39 12.47
N ARG A 165 -0.11 -2.53 12.70
CA ARG A 165 0.68 -1.89 11.65
C ARG A 165 2.14 -2.28 11.78
N SER A 166 2.77 -2.60 10.67
CA SER A 166 4.19 -2.96 10.61
C SER A 166 4.89 -2.20 9.51
N TRP A 167 6.14 -1.85 9.76
CA TRP A 167 6.97 -1.13 8.81
C TRP A 167 8.33 -1.80 8.66
N LEU A 168 8.69 -2.15 7.43
CA LEU A 168 9.98 -2.66 7.04
C LEU A 168 10.65 -1.64 6.10
N ALA A 169 11.89 -1.29 6.39
CA ALA A 169 12.65 -0.31 5.62
C ALA A 169 14.06 -0.82 5.33
N LEU A 170 14.50 -0.65 4.09
CA LEU A 170 15.90 -0.77 3.69
C LEU A 170 16.41 0.60 3.28
N TYR A 171 17.38 1.12 4.03
CA TYR A 171 18.00 2.41 3.76
C TYR A 171 19.28 2.23 2.94
N LYS A 172 19.69 3.26 2.16
CA LYS A 172 20.87 3.26 1.28
C LYS A 172 20.84 2.11 0.27
N VAL A 173 19.67 1.85 -0.33
CA VAL A 173 19.46 0.67 -1.18
C VAL A 173 20.46 0.54 -2.33
N ASP A 174 20.90 1.66 -2.91
CA ASP A 174 21.87 1.67 -4.02
C ASP A 174 23.26 1.18 -3.56
N ASN A 175 23.61 1.37 -2.28
CA ASN A 175 24.91 1.02 -1.70
C ASN A 175 24.85 -0.27 -0.85
N CYS A 176 23.72 -0.98 -0.86
CA CYS A 176 23.58 -2.23 -0.11
C CYS A 176 24.35 -3.37 -0.77
N SER A 177 25.13 -4.11 0.03
CA SER A 177 25.73 -5.36 -0.40
C SER A 177 24.68 -6.44 -0.66
N LEU A 178 25.05 -7.49 -1.41
CA LEU A 178 24.19 -8.64 -1.62
C LEU A 178 23.75 -9.28 -0.29
N ALA A 179 24.66 -9.40 0.67
CA ALA A 179 24.36 -9.95 2.00
C ALA A 179 23.31 -9.11 2.75
N GLN A 180 23.38 -7.78 2.66
CA GLN A 180 22.39 -6.88 3.27
C GLN A 180 21.00 -7.00 2.60
N ARG A 181 20.96 -7.13 1.27
CA ARG A 181 19.71 -7.38 0.52
C ARG A 181 19.10 -8.71 0.91
N GLN A 182 19.90 -9.79 0.98
CA GLN A 182 19.44 -11.12 1.40
C GLN A 182 18.93 -11.11 2.86
N ALA A 183 19.63 -10.43 3.76
CA ALA A 183 19.21 -10.29 5.15
C ALA A 183 17.86 -9.53 5.25
N PHE A 184 17.65 -8.53 4.38
CA PHE A 184 16.37 -7.82 4.33
C PHE A 184 15.24 -8.71 3.81
N LEU A 185 15.47 -9.51 2.75
CA LEU A 185 14.47 -10.47 2.25
C LEU A 185 14.12 -11.52 3.31
N LYS A 186 15.09 -12.01 4.10
CA LYS A 186 14.80 -12.90 5.25
C LYS A 186 13.89 -12.22 6.29
N ARG A 187 14.11 -10.95 6.59
CA ARG A 187 13.22 -10.18 7.49
C ARG A 187 11.82 -10.03 6.93
N VAL A 188 11.68 -9.82 5.61
CA VAL A 188 10.38 -9.77 4.92
C VAL A 188 9.68 -11.13 5.05
N ASP A 189 10.37 -12.23 4.73
CA ASP A 189 9.84 -13.59 4.86
C ASP A 189 9.34 -13.88 6.28
N GLN A 190 10.16 -13.63 7.29
CA GLN A 190 9.78 -13.83 8.70
C GLN A 190 8.55 -13.00 9.09
N LYS A 191 8.49 -11.74 8.63
CA LYS A 191 7.36 -10.86 8.94
C LYS A 191 6.07 -11.30 8.27
N MET A 192 6.14 -11.77 7.03
CA MET A 192 4.98 -12.25 6.28
C MET A 192 4.42 -13.56 6.83
N ARG A 193 5.29 -14.48 7.26
CA ARG A 193 4.85 -15.73 7.92
C ARG A 193 4.14 -15.48 9.25
N ALA A 194 4.46 -14.37 9.93
CA ALA A 194 3.86 -14.00 11.22
C ALA A 194 2.65 -13.05 11.07
N LEU A 195 2.13 -12.90 9.85
CA LEU A 195 0.98 -12.06 9.59
C LEU A 195 -0.30 -12.72 10.07
#